data_5b1b78d0bfb784884d2ec8bf4e6ed1f7
#
_entry.id   5b1b78d0bfb784884d2ec8bf4e6ed1f7
#
_cell.length_a   1.000
_cell.length_b   1.000
_cell.length_c   1.000
_cell.angle_alpha   90.00
_cell.angle_beta   90.00
_cell.angle_gamma   90.00
#
_symmetry.space_group_name_H-M   'P 1'
#
loop_
_entity.id
_entity.type
_entity.pdbx_description
1 polymer ?
#
loop_
_entity_poly.entity_id
_entity_poly.type
_entity_poly.pdbx_seq_one_letter_code
_entity_poly.pdbx_strand_id
1 'polypeptide(L)'
;TFNNVPTANTAIYIGWYSTGVLFNNDIVVNATSGSGVQFCGGNATASAVLASGQTISIGVNGFSSGILSLRHFTQSGSIPLNLSTTGNSEVRLGPSGNFGGAVTISSPNIYASTSVFNSPVILTKTDGTASNASSGGNTFNADLTVNYFSSTGTGFWSFANGLPDVYNGNVYSNNNSLDRIIFGHNSANNQFNGNFIITQTGSSQGTALTWNNTASS
;
A
#
# COMPACT_ATOMS: atom_id res chain seq x y z
N THR A 1 -17.33 13.30 -2.75
CA THR A 1 -16.84 12.52 -3.92
C THR A 1 -15.78 13.31 -4.66
N PHE A 2 -14.67 12.65 -4.99
CA PHE A 2 -13.59 13.18 -5.81
C PHE A 2 -13.52 12.40 -7.12
N ASN A 3 -13.82 13.08 -8.23
CA ASN A 3 -13.83 12.47 -9.56
C ASN A 3 -12.68 13.04 -10.40
N ASN A 4 -11.67 12.24 -10.66
CA ASN A 4 -10.63 12.57 -11.62
C ASN A 4 -10.95 11.88 -12.97
N VAL A 5 -11.67 12.57 -13.82
CA VAL A 5 -12.12 12.12 -15.16
C VAL A 5 -11.63 13.10 -16.23
N PRO A 6 -10.46 13.70 -16.14
CA PRO A 6 -10.14 14.82 -17.00
C PRO A 6 -9.47 14.39 -18.30
N THR A 7 -9.53 15.28 -19.24
CA THR A 7 -8.71 15.29 -20.44
C THR A 7 -7.26 15.73 -20.18
N ALA A 8 -6.93 16.15 -18.95
CA ALA A 8 -5.60 16.63 -18.56
C ALA A 8 -4.92 15.66 -17.59
N ASN A 9 -3.61 15.48 -17.73
CA ASN A 9 -2.75 14.61 -16.91
C ASN A 9 -2.47 15.19 -15.51
N THR A 10 -3.49 15.67 -14.79
CA THR A 10 -3.35 16.27 -13.46
C THR A 10 -3.99 15.40 -12.40
N ALA A 11 -3.40 15.37 -11.21
CA ALA A 11 -4.01 14.75 -10.04
C ALA A 11 -4.97 15.72 -9.35
N ILE A 12 -5.95 15.18 -8.64
CA ILE A 12 -6.69 15.93 -7.63
C ILE A 12 -5.86 15.89 -6.34
N TYR A 13 -5.45 17.07 -5.87
CA TYR A 13 -4.70 17.22 -4.63
C TYR A 13 -5.61 17.69 -3.51
N ILE A 14 -5.63 16.95 -2.40
CA ILE A 14 -6.49 17.21 -1.26
C ILE A 14 -5.63 17.50 -0.04
N GLY A 15 -5.80 18.67 0.58
CA GLY A 15 -5.00 19.05 1.75
C GLY A 15 -3.51 19.09 1.47
N TRP A 16 -3.08 19.47 0.26
CA TRP A 16 -1.71 19.32 -0.23
C TRP A 16 -0.66 19.95 0.68
N TYR A 17 -0.93 21.14 1.24
CA TYR A 17 -0.09 21.84 2.21
C TYR A 17 -0.77 22.04 3.56
N SER A 18 -1.97 21.48 3.75
CA SER A 18 -2.81 21.75 4.92
C SER A 18 -2.53 20.75 6.02
N THR A 19 -2.46 21.21 7.23
CA THR A 19 -2.39 20.36 8.43
C THR A 19 -3.78 20.12 8.99
N GLY A 20 -4.07 18.89 9.43
CA GLY A 20 -5.28 18.54 10.17
C GLY A 20 -6.57 18.64 9.36
N VAL A 21 -6.54 18.31 8.06
CA VAL A 21 -7.78 18.21 7.26
C VAL A 21 -8.65 17.09 7.84
N LEU A 22 -9.86 17.42 8.29
CA LEU A 22 -10.76 16.44 8.91
C LEU A 22 -11.92 16.11 7.98
N PHE A 23 -12.09 14.84 7.69
CA PHE A 23 -13.23 14.29 6.96
C PHE A 23 -14.22 13.67 7.94
N ASN A 24 -15.35 14.32 8.17
CA ASN A 24 -16.43 13.86 9.03
C ASN A 24 -17.49 13.04 8.28
N ASN A 25 -17.28 12.81 6.99
CA ASN A 25 -18.16 12.01 6.14
C ASN A 25 -17.32 11.08 5.26
N ASP A 26 -17.98 10.09 4.67
CA ASP A 26 -17.36 9.15 3.76
C ASP A 26 -16.69 9.85 2.57
N ILE A 27 -15.56 9.31 2.18
CA ILE A 27 -14.81 9.72 1.01
C ILE A 27 -15.08 8.73 -0.13
N VAL A 28 -15.46 9.23 -1.29
CA VAL A 28 -15.59 8.44 -2.51
C VAL A 28 -14.61 9.00 -3.54
N VAL A 29 -13.76 8.15 -4.08
CA VAL A 29 -12.76 8.52 -5.10
C VAL A 29 -12.99 7.75 -6.39
N ASN A 30 -12.82 8.44 -7.53
CA ASN A 30 -12.83 7.84 -8.86
C ASN A 30 -11.67 8.44 -9.67
N ALA A 31 -11.01 7.62 -10.49
CA ALA A 31 -10.05 8.08 -11.49
C ALA A 31 -10.00 7.10 -12.66
N THR A 32 -10.52 7.50 -13.79
CA THR A 32 -10.52 6.71 -15.04
C THR A 32 -9.48 7.21 -16.04
N SER A 33 -8.91 8.39 -15.78
CA SER A 33 -7.80 8.97 -16.53
C SER A 33 -6.99 9.89 -15.62
N GLY A 34 -5.89 10.43 -16.14
CA GLY A 34 -5.05 11.38 -15.42
C GLY A 34 -4.17 10.77 -14.34
N SER A 35 -3.71 11.60 -13.41
CA SER A 35 -2.72 11.24 -12.39
C SER A 35 -3.31 10.81 -11.04
N GLY A 36 -4.64 10.68 -10.93
CA GLY A 36 -5.33 10.12 -9.77
C GLY A 36 -5.74 11.13 -8.69
N VAL A 37 -5.79 10.66 -7.45
CA VAL A 37 -6.22 11.43 -6.26
C VAL A 37 -5.16 11.28 -5.17
N GLN A 38 -4.66 12.39 -4.66
CA GLN A 38 -3.56 12.38 -3.69
C GLN A 38 -3.89 13.23 -2.47
N PHE A 39 -3.75 12.63 -1.28
CA PHE A 39 -3.92 13.30 -0.01
C PHE A 39 -2.56 13.75 0.54
N CYS A 40 -2.50 14.97 1.07
CA CYS A 40 -1.40 15.49 1.90
C CYS A 40 0.02 15.34 1.32
N GLY A 41 0.19 15.51 0.01
CA GLY A 41 1.47 15.23 -0.67
C GLY A 41 2.48 16.36 -0.70
N GLY A 42 2.09 17.60 -0.36
CA GLY A 42 2.89 18.80 -0.65
C GLY A 42 4.04 19.08 0.33
N ASN A 43 3.93 18.64 1.56
CA ASN A 43 5.00 18.77 2.57
C ASN A 43 4.87 17.72 3.68
N ALA A 44 5.88 17.66 4.54
CA ALA A 44 5.92 16.68 5.64
C ALA A 44 4.95 16.99 6.80
N THR A 45 4.41 18.20 6.86
CA THR A 45 3.48 18.63 7.93
C THR A 45 2.01 18.53 7.50
N ALA A 46 1.73 18.36 6.20
CA ALA A 46 0.38 18.14 5.73
C ALA A 46 -0.20 16.86 6.36
N SER A 47 -1.46 16.90 6.77
CA SER A 47 -2.10 15.73 7.36
C SER A 47 -3.60 15.73 7.13
N ALA A 48 -4.18 14.54 7.00
CA ALA A 48 -5.60 14.33 6.88
C ALA A 48 -6.07 13.23 7.83
N VAL A 49 -7.25 13.41 8.39
CA VAL A 49 -7.88 12.47 9.30
C VAL A 49 -9.26 12.11 8.76
N LEU A 50 -9.50 10.83 8.59
CA LEU A 50 -10.83 10.28 8.39
C LEU A 50 -11.41 9.94 9.77
N ALA A 51 -12.53 10.59 10.11
CA ALA A 51 -13.17 10.42 11.40
C ALA A 51 -13.63 8.97 11.64
N SER A 52 -13.75 8.59 12.89
CA SER A 52 -14.26 7.28 13.27
C SER A 52 -15.67 7.07 12.70
N GLY A 53 -15.93 5.87 12.21
CA GLY A 53 -17.20 5.50 11.58
C GLY A 53 -17.31 5.85 10.10
N GLN A 54 -16.34 6.58 9.54
CA GLN A 54 -16.32 6.95 8.13
C GLN A 54 -15.45 6.01 7.30
N THR A 55 -15.72 5.96 5.99
CA THR A 55 -15.00 5.10 5.03
C THR A 55 -14.37 5.92 3.90
N ILE A 56 -13.37 5.32 3.27
CA ILE A 56 -12.93 5.71 1.92
C ILE A 56 -13.19 4.55 0.97
N SER A 57 -13.80 4.81 -0.18
CA SER A 57 -14.20 3.80 -1.16
C SER A 57 -13.94 4.25 -2.59
N ILE A 58 -13.84 3.28 -3.48
CA ILE A 58 -13.87 3.52 -4.92
C ILE A 58 -15.33 3.64 -5.35
N GLY A 59 -15.66 4.72 -6.05
CA GLY A 59 -17.01 4.95 -6.54
C GLY A 59 -17.33 4.18 -7.82
N VAL A 60 -18.55 4.38 -8.31
CA VAL A 60 -19.13 3.63 -9.45
C VAL A 60 -18.36 3.78 -10.77
N ASN A 61 -17.62 4.87 -10.94
CA ASN A 61 -16.79 5.09 -12.13
C ASN A 61 -15.45 4.35 -12.07
N GLY A 62 -15.12 3.76 -10.91
CA GLY A 62 -13.88 3.00 -10.70
C GLY A 62 -12.64 3.85 -10.52
N PHE A 63 -11.52 3.15 -10.31
CA PHE A 63 -10.19 3.74 -10.24
C PHE A 63 -9.25 2.89 -11.09
N SER A 64 -8.98 3.33 -12.31
CA SER A 64 -8.22 2.56 -13.31
C SER A 64 -6.99 3.29 -13.86
N SER A 65 -6.72 4.51 -13.38
CA SER A 65 -5.57 5.30 -13.79
C SER A 65 -5.04 6.17 -12.66
N GLY A 66 -3.73 6.39 -12.66
CA GLY A 66 -3.05 7.28 -11.75
C GLY A 66 -2.88 6.71 -10.34
N ILE A 67 -2.59 7.59 -9.40
CA ILE A 67 -2.19 7.23 -8.04
C ILE A 67 -3.31 7.59 -7.05
N LEU A 68 -3.77 6.63 -6.27
CA LEU A 68 -4.48 6.89 -5.03
C LEU A 68 -3.47 6.92 -3.89
N SER A 69 -3.12 8.10 -3.41
CA SER A 69 -2.11 8.27 -2.38
C SER A 69 -2.73 8.71 -1.06
N LEU A 70 -2.54 7.90 -0.01
CA LEU A 70 -2.95 8.14 1.36
C LEU A 70 -1.72 8.52 2.22
N ARG A 71 -1.07 9.62 1.85
CA ARG A 71 0.10 10.15 2.58
C ARG A 71 -0.35 10.93 3.81
N HIS A 72 0.37 10.78 4.92
CA HIS A 72 0.06 11.48 6.17
C HIS A 72 -1.44 11.39 6.53
N PHE A 73 -2.02 10.24 6.20
CA PHE A 73 -3.45 9.98 6.33
C PHE A 73 -3.70 9.09 7.54
N THR A 74 -4.57 9.56 8.43
CA THR A 74 -5.02 8.79 9.60
C THR A 74 -6.46 8.35 9.39
N GLN A 75 -6.67 7.04 9.41
CA GLN A 75 -7.99 6.44 9.54
C GLN A 75 -8.26 6.20 11.02
N SER A 76 -9.16 7.00 11.59
CA SER A 76 -9.55 6.86 12.99
C SER A 76 -10.64 5.82 13.16
N GLY A 77 -10.44 4.88 14.08
CA GLY A 77 -11.41 3.83 14.37
C GLY A 77 -11.17 2.53 13.62
N SER A 78 -12.13 1.60 13.69
CA SER A 78 -11.98 0.21 13.27
C SER A 78 -12.71 -0.14 11.96
N ILE A 79 -13.32 0.84 11.29
CA ILE A 79 -14.00 0.57 10.01
C ILE A 79 -12.97 0.12 8.96
N PRO A 80 -13.21 -1.01 8.27
CA PRO A 80 -12.25 -1.50 7.29
C PRO A 80 -12.06 -0.56 6.10
N LEU A 81 -10.81 -0.43 5.65
CA LEU A 81 -10.44 0.21 4.39
C LEU A 81 -10.37 -0.85 3.30
N ASN A 82 -11.34 -0.84 2.37
CA ASN A 82 -11.39 -1.80 1.26
C ASN A 82 -11.30 -1.05 -0.06
N LEU A 83 -10.20 -1.21 -0.79
CA LEU A 83 -9.98 -0.55 -2.07
C LEU A 83 -9.61 -1.56 -3.15
N SER A 84 -10.31 -1.49 -4.27
CA SER A 84 -10.00 -2.29 -5.47
C SER A 84 -9.82 -1.37 -6.66
N THR A 85 -8.65 -1.42 -7.28
CA THR A 85 -8.30 -0.61 -8.45
C THR A 85 -7.84 -1.50 -9.60
N THR A 86 -7.86 -0.99 -10.81
CA THR A 86 -7.56 -1.74 -12.04
C THR A 86 -6.69 -0.94 -13.00
N GLY A 87 -6.41 -1.48 -14.17
CA GLY A 87 -5.69 -0.77 -15.25
C GLY A 87 -4.28 -0.37 -14.88
N ASN A 88 -3.93 0.89 -15.08
CA ASN A 88 -2.59 1.43 -14.77
C ASN A 88 -2.58 2.21 -13.44
N SER A 89 -3.38 1.77 -12.49
CA SER A 89 -3.49 2.44 -11.21
C SER A 89 -2.45 1.98 -10.18
N GLU A 90 -2.27 2.81 -9.18
CA GLU A 90 -1.38 2.57 -8.07
C GLU A 90 -2.05 3.02 -6.76
N VAL A 91 -1.88 2.24 -5.69
CA VAL A 91 -2.27 2.63 -4.34
C VAL A 91 -1.02 2.80 -3.48
N ARG A 92 -0.88 3.97 -2.85
CA ARG A 92 0.18 4.29 -1.90
C ARG A 92 -0.38 4.47 -0.50
N LEU A 93 0.06 3.61 0.41
CA LEU A 93 -0.23 3.69 1.84
C LEU A 93 0.97 4.33 2.53
N GLY A 94 0.89 5.64 2.75
CA GLY A 94 2.01 6.42 3.31
C GLY A 94 2.75 7.30 2.28
N PRO A 95 3.84 7.99 2.71
CA PRO A 95 4.46 7.89 4.05
C PRO A 95 3.58 8.42 5.18
N SER A 96 3.88 7.95 6.40
CA SER A 96 3.25 8.39 7.65
C SER A 96 1.74 8.17 7.68
N GLY A 97 1.26 7.06 7.10
CA GLY A 97 -0.11 6.61 7.25
C GLY A 97 -0.33 5.96 8.63
N ASN A 98 -1.54 6.11 9.19
CA ASN A 98 -1.94 5.41 10.40
C ASN A 98 -3.34 4.82 10.18
N PHE A 99 -3.43 3.51 10.12
CA PHE A 99 -4.65 2.79 9.77
C PHE A 99 -5.14 2.00 10.97
N GLY A 100 -6.28 2.45 11.55
CA GLY A 100 -6.88 1.83 12.73
C GLY A 100 -7.68 0.56 12.40
N GLY A 101 -8.43 0.56 11.30
CA GLY A 101 -9.22 -0.59 10.83
C GLY A 101 -8.41 -1.54 9.95
N ALA A 102 -9.00 -2.70 9.67
CA ALA A 102 -8.42 -3.65 8.72
C ALA A 102 -8.24 -3.01 7.33
N VAL A 103 -7.15 -3.33 6.66
CA VAL A 103 -6.81 -2.79 5.33
C VAL A 103 -6.82 -3.91 4.31
N THR A 104 -7.68 -3.81 3.30
CA THR A 104 -7.72 -4.75 2.17
C THR A 104 -7.58 -3.97 0.87
N ILE A 105 -6.47 -4.17 0.18
CA ILE A 105 -6.16 -3.51 -1.09
C ILE A 105 -5.98 -4.57 -2.19
N SER A 106 -6.65 -4.36 -3.31
CA SER A 106 -6.40 -5.07 -4.56
C SER A 106 -6.05 -4.05 -5.65
N SER A 107 -4.84 -4.10 -6.20
CA SER A 107 -4.36 -3.10 -7.15
C SER A 107 -3.24 -3.65 -8.03
N PRO A 108 -3.09 -3.17 -9.27
CA PRO A 108 -1.92 -3.48 -10.10
C PRO A 108 -0.60 -3.11 -9.42
N ASN A 109 -0.55 -1.97 -8.75
CA ASN A 109 0.64 -1.52 -8.04
C ASN A 109 0.28 -1.05 -6.61
N ILE A 110 1.06 -1.52 -5.62
CA ILE A 110 0.84 -1.19 -4.21
C ILE A 110 2.18 -0.83 -3.57
N TYR A 111 2.21 0.29 -2.85
CA TYR A 111 3.35 0.72 -2.04
C TYR A 111 2.90 1.01 -0.62
N ALA A 112 3.72 0.61 0.35
CA ALA A 112 3.57 0.97 1.75
C ALA A 112 4.89 1.54 2.26
N SER A 113 4.84 2.69 2.94
CA SER A 113 6.02 3.39 3.42
C SER A 113 5.77 4.06 4.76
N THR A 114 6.63 3.85 5.74
CA THR A 114 6.62 4.51 7.06
C THR A 114 5.22 4.64 7.67
N SER A 115 4.44 3.58 7.58
CA SER A 115 3.03 3.56 8.00
C SER A 115 2.80 2.56 9.12
N VAL A 116 1.78 2.83 9.95
CA VAL A 116 1.36 1.97 11.05
C VAL A 116 0.01 1.36 10.71
N PHE A 117 -0.07 0.04 10.79
CA PHE A 117 -1.28 -0.75 10.58
C PHE A 117 -1.63 -1.44 11.89
N ASN A 118 -2.76 -1.03 12.49
CA ASN A 118 -3.16 -1.50 13.83
C ASN A 118 -4.06 -2.75 13.78
N SER A 119 -4.52 -3.12 12.61
CA SER A 119 -5.44 -4.25 12.35
C SER A 119 -4.91 -5.08 11.18
N PRO A 120 -5.48 -6.26 10.89
CA PRO A 120 -5.00 -7.11 9.80
C PRO A 120 -4.95 -6.41 8.45
N VAL A 121 -3.92 -6.73 7.67
CA VAL A 121 -3.67 -6.16 6.34
C VAL A 121 -3.67 -7.26 5.29
N ILE A 122 -4.43 -7.06 4.22
CA ILE A 122 -4.41 -7.92 3.03
C ILE A 122 -4.06 -7.05 1.82
N LEU A 123 -2.93 -7.33 1.21
CA LEU A 123 -2.48 -6.66 0.00
C LEU A 123 -2.46 -7.67 -1.15
N THR A 124 -3.19 -7.37 -2.23
CA THR A 124 -3.25 -8.20 -3.43
C THR A 124 -2.75 -7.41 -4.63
N LYS A 125 -1.54 -7.73 -5.09
CA LYS A 125 -0.98 -7.17 -6.32
C LYS A 125 -1.46 -8.01 -7.51
N THR A 126 -2.10 -7.36 -8.49
CA THR A 126 -2.78 -8.03 -9.61
C THR A 126 -2.03 -7.93 -10.94
N ASP A 127 -0.93 -7.18 -11.01
CA ASP A 127 -0.13 -7.01 -12.23
C ASP A 127 1.36 -7.23 -11.95
N GLY A 128 2.07 -7.84 -12.90
CA GLY A 128 3.51 -8.11 -12.86
C GLY A 128 4.36 -7.27 -13.80
N THR A 129 3.77 -6.31 -14.52
CA THR A 129 4.52 -5.52 -15.53
C THR A 129 5.51 -4.54 -14.92
N ALA A 130 5.36 -4.20 -13.65
CA ALA A 130 6.23 -3.26 -12.96
C ALA A 130 6.79 -3.83 -11.67
N SER A 131 8.06 -3.54 -11.40
CA SER A 131 8.68 -3.77 -10.11
C SER A 131 8.17 -2.75 -9.10
N ASN A 132 7.61 -3.23 -7.97
CA ASN A 132 7.16 -2.38 -6.89
C ASN A 132 8.08 -2.55 -5.68
N ALA A 133 8.75 -1.47 -5.30
CA ALA A 133 9.63 -1.43 -4.15
C ALA A 133 9.10 -0.47 -3.10
N SER A 134 8.43 -1.00 -2.07
CA SER A 134 8.02 -0.23 -0.90
C SER A 134 9.22 0.20 -0.09
N SER A 135 9.31 1.47 0.27
CA SER A 135 10.49 2.02 0.97
C SER A 135 10.74 1.38 2.33
N GLY A 136 9.71 0.83 2.95
CA GLY A 136 9.78 0.25 4.29
C GLY A 136 9.55 1.28 5.40
N GLY A 137 9.95 0.91 6.64
CA GLY A 137 9.65 1.66 7.84
C GLY A 137 8.23 1.46 8.33
N ASN A 138 7.56 0.40 7.86
CA ASN A 138 6.20 0.09 8.27
C ASN A 138 6.18 -0.72 9.56
N THR A 139 5.10 -0.55 10.33
CA THR A 139 4.78 -1.40 11.48
C THR A 139 3.43 -2.07 11.26
N PHE A 140 3.41 -3.38 11.17
CA PHE A 140 2.21 -4.21 11.09
C PHE A 140 1.94 -4.81 12.47
N ASN A 141 0.97 -4.25 13.20
CA ASN A 141 0.65 -4.69 14.57
C ASN A 141 -0.22 -5.96 14.62
N ALA A 142 -0.76 -6.38 13.48
CA ALA A 142 -1.52 -7.61 13.31
C ALA A 142 -1.04 -8.35 12.06
N ASP A 143 -1.74 -9.41 11.67
CA ASP A 143 -1.34 -10.25 10.55
C ASP A 143 -1.28 -9.48 9.22
N LEU A 144 -0.23 -9.76 8.43
CA LEU A 144 -0.08 -9.29 7.06
C LEU A 144 -0.23 -10.47 6.10
N THR A 145 -1.16 -10.35 5.15
CA THR A 145 -1.29 -11.26 4.01
C THR A 145 -0.90 -10.54 2.73
N VAL A 146 0.05 -11.09 2.01
CA VAL A 146 0.52 -10.59 0.71
C VAL A 146 0.18 -11.62 -0.36
N ASN A 147 -0.66 -11.23 -1.30
CA ASN A 147 -1.05 -12.05 -2.44
C ASN A 147 -0.51 -11.43 -3.72
N TYR A 148 0.25 -12.18 -4.49
CA TYR A 148 0.76 -11.72 -5.76
C TYR A 148 0.28 -12.62 -6.90
N PHE A 149 -0.54 -12.05 -7.78
CA PHE A 149 -1.08 -12.71 -8.95
C PHE A 149 -0.61 -11.97 -10.21
N SER A 150 0.22 -12.62 -11.02
CA SER A 150 0.66 -12.06 -12.29
C SER A 150 0.98 -13.18 -13.26
N SER A 151 0.60 -12.99 -14.51
CA SER A 151 0.96 -13.89 -15.62
C SER A 151 2.21 -13.44 -16.38
N THR A 152 2.79 -12.29 -16.04
CA THR A 152 3.97 -11.71 -16.70
C THR A 152 5.13 -11.70 -15.73
N GLY A 153 6.21 -12.41 -16.03
CA GLY A 153 7.35 -12.59 -15.12
C GLY A 153 8.49 -11.58 -15.34
N THR A 154 8.21 -10.27 -15.29
CA THR A 154 9.21 -9.23 -15.59
C THR A 154 9.51 -8.29 -14.42
N GLY A 155 8.88 -8.50 -13.26
CA GLY A 155 9.00 -7.61 -12.13
C GLY A 155 9.29 -8.30 -10.81
N PHE A 156 9.12 -7.55 -9.74
CA PHE A 156 9.11 -8.03 -8.37
C PHE A 156 8.21 -7.15 -7.51
N TRP A 157 7.82 -7.68 -6.36
CA TRP A 157 7.18 -6.87 -5.32
C TRP A 157 8.00 -6.97 -4.04
N SER A 158 8.52 -5.84 -3.58
CA SER A 158 9.39 -5.83 -2.41
C SER A 158 8.90 -4.93 -1.30
N PHE A 159 9.22 -5.36 -0.09
CA PHE A 159 9.00 -4.66 1.17
C PHE A 159 10.35 -4.29 1.77
N ALA A 160 10.36 -3.23 2.59
CA ALA A 160 11.54 -2.75 3.29
C ALA A 160 12.73 -2.43 2.35
N ASN A 161 12.47 -1.65 1.29
CA ASN A 161 13.53 -1.20 0.39
C ASN A 161 14.18 0.09 0.92
N GLY A 162 15.07 -0.04 1.89
CA GLY A 162 15.83 1.05 2.49
C GLY A 162 15.57 1.27 3.98
N LEU A 163 14.34 1.07 4.48
CA LEU A 163 14.01 1.14 5.90
C LEU A 163 13.46 -0.20 6.37
N PRO A 164 13.80 -0.65 7.60
CA PRO A 164 13.31 -1.91 8.13
C PRO A 164 11.82 -1.85 8.42
N ASP A 165 11.12 -2.94 8.13
CA ASP A 165 9.74 -3.16 8.55
C ASP A 165 9.68 -3.98 9.85
N VAL A 166 8.62 -3.78 10.63
CA VAL A 166 8.31 -4.54 11.84
C VAL A 166 6.98 -5.27 11.64
N TYR A 167 7.02 -6.59 11.75
CA TYR A 167 5.86 -7.48 11.62
C TYR A 167 5.58 -8.11 12.98
N ASN A 168 4.60 -7.56 13.72
CA ASN A 168 4.22 -8.06 15.05
C ASN A 168 3.27 -9.26 14.99
N GLY A 169 2.44 -9.35 13.93
CA GLY A 169 1.60 -10.51 13.64
C GLY A 169 2.29 -11.51 12.72
N ASN A 170 1.52 -12.50 12.25
CA ASN A 170 2.01 -13.44 11.26
C ASN A 170 2.11 -12.80 9.88
N VAL A 171 3.04 -13.26 9.07
CA VAL A 171 3.18 -12.87 7.66
C VAL A 171 2.85 -14.06 6.78
N TYR A 172 1.84 -13.91 5.94
CA TYR A 172 1.44 -14.89 4.93
C TYR A 172 1.83 -14.37 3.55
N SER A 173 2.79 -15.02 2.92
CA SER A 173 3.25 -14.68 1.57
C SER A 173 2.73 -15.70 0.57
N ASN A 174 1.72 -15.33 -0.21
CA ASN A 174 1.08 -16.17 -1.21
C ASN A 174 1.50 -15.70 -2.61
N ASN A 175 2.46 -16.40 -3.20
CA ASN A 175 2.97 -16.06 -4.53
C ASN A 175 2.44 -17.01 -5.59
N ASN A 176 1.51 -16.53 -6.42
CA ASN A 176 1.00 -17.20 -7.61
C ASN A 176 1.31 -16.39 -8.88
N SER A 177 2.45 -15.75 -8.90
CA SER A 177 2.95 -14.98 -10.05
C SER A 177 4.17 -15.66 -10.67
N LEU A 178 4.61 -15.18 -11.82
CA LEU A 178 5.90 -15.55 -12.39
C LEU A 178 7.08 -14.78 -11.79
N ASP A 179 6.78 -13.79 -10.92
CA ASP A 179 7.74 -12.89 -10.31
C ASP A 179 8.09 -13.26 -8.87
N ARG A 180 8.85 -12.38 -8.20
CA ARG A 180 9.29 -12.57 -6.83
C ARG A 180 8.55 -11.64 -5.87
N ILE A 181 8.27 -12.14 -4.67
CA ILE A 181 8.01 -11.30 -3.49
C ILE A 181 9.32 -11.26 -2.69
N ILE A 182 9.74 -10.07 -2.28
CA ILE A 182 11.00 -9.88 -1.53
C ILE A 182 10.68 -9.13 -0.23
N PHE A 183 10.99 -9.75 0.90
CA PHE A 183 10.94 -9.09 2.21
C PHE A 183 12.37 -8.71 2.63
N GLY A 184 12.53 -7.47 3.14
CA GLY A 184 13.83 -6.98 3.55
C GLY A 184 14.77 -6.59 2.39
N HIS A 185 14.20 -6.09 1.30
CA HIS A 185 14.95 -5.68 0.11
C HIS A 185 15.87 -4.53 0.38
N ASN A 186 17.03 -4.43 0.48
CA ASN A 186 17.97 -3.32 0.78
C ASN A 186 17.83 -2.72 2.19
N SER A 187 17.25 -3.42 3.14
CA SER A 187 17.26 -2.97 4.53
C SER A 187 17.72 -4.08 5.47
N ALA A 188 18.50 -3.70 6.46
CA ALA A 188 18.85 -4.55 7.59
C ALA A 188 17.81 -4.41 8.72
N ASN A 189 17.83 -5.33 9.70
CA ASN A 189 17.05 -5.24 10.94
C ASN A 189 15.51 -5.30 10.78
N ASN A 190 15.01 -5.94 9.73
CA ASN A 190 13.60 -6.28 9.67
C ASN A 190 13.25 -7.24 10.81
N GLN A 191 12.11 -7.00 11.47
CA GLN A 191 11.69 -7.78 12.62
C GLN A 191 10.46 -8.60 12.29
N PHE A 192 10.53 -9.92 12.46
CA PHE A 192 9.42 -10.84 12.34
C PHE A 192 9.15 -11.44 13.71
N ASN A 193 8.14 -10.91 14.40
CA ASN A 193 7.78 -11.32 15.76
C ASN A 193 6.74 -12.46 15.76
N GLY A 194 6.02 -12.66 14.65
CA GLY A 194 5.13 -13.78 14.40
C GLY A 194 5.72 -14.82 13.44
N ASN A 195 4.88 -15.74 13.01
CA ASN A 195 5.28 -16.76 12.02
C ASN A 195 5.37 -16.14 10.62
N PHE A 196 6.34 -16.64 9.82
CA PHE A 196 6.43 -16.33 8.41
C PHE A 196 6.04 -17.57 7.59
N ILE A 197 4.91 -17.48 6.87
CA ILE A 197 4.30 -18.60 6.18
C ILE A 197 4.32 -18.30 4.67
N ILE A 198 4.96 -19.16 3.91
CA ILE A 198 5.09 -19.02 2.45
C ILE A 198 4.23 -20.08 1.77
N THR A 199 3.33 -19.62 0.89
CA THR A 199 2.61 -20.47 -0.06
C THR A 199 3.01 -20.06 -1.46
N GLN A 200 3.54 -21.00 -2.22
CA GLN A 200 3.97 -20.77 -3.59
C GLN A 200 3.26 -21.75 -4.51
N THR A 201 2.56 -21.23 -5.51
CA THR A 201 1.83 -21.99 -6.50
C THR A 201 2.29 -21.57 -7.90
N GLY A 202 2.46 -22.54 -8.80
CA GLY A 202 2.90 -22.26 -10.17
C GLY A 202 4.42 -22.15 -10.34
N SER A 203 4.85 -21.56 -11.46
CA SER A 203 6.26 -21.45 -11.86
C SER A 203 6.94 -20.16 -11.38
N SER A 204 6.54 -19.65 -10.22
CA SER A 204 7.06 -18.38 -9.69
C SER A 204 8.56 -18.42 -9.41
N GLN A 205 9.22 -17.27 -9.48
CA GLN A 205 10.62 -17.11 -9.06
C GLN A 205 10.82 -17.18 -7.54
N GLY A 206 9.74 -17.29 -6.78
CA GLY A 206 9.76 -17.53 -5.36
C GLY A 206 9.50 -16.31 -4.48
N THR A 207 9.48 -16.59 -3.19
CA THR A 207 9.53 -15.57 -2.15
C THR A 207 10.93 -15.54 -1.58
N ALA A 208 11.55 -14.38 -1.55
CA ALA A 208 12.88 -14.19 -1.00
C ALA A 208 12.80 -13.43 0.32
N LEU A 209 13.45 -13.95 1.34
CA LEU A 209 13.86 -13.21 2.53
C LEU A 209 15.31 -12.79 2.30
N THR A 210 15.54 -11.50 2.12
CA THR A 210 16.90 -11.00 2.03
C THR A 210 17.31 -10.40 3.37
N TRP A 211 18.34 -11.00 3.96
CA TRP A 211 19.00 -10.47 5.15
C TRP A 211 20.23 -9.72 4.65
N ASN A 212 20.17 -8.40 4.60
CA ASN A 212 21.37 -7.62 4.38
C ASN A 212 22.20 -7.67 5.68
N ASN A 213 22.93 -8.76 5.85
CA ASN A 213 23.94 -8.84 6.90
C ASN A 213 25.18 -8.13 6.35
N THR A 214 25.25 -6.81 6.52
CA THR A 214 26.53 -6.11 6.45
C THR A 214 27.30 -6.54 7.70
N ALA A 215 27.97 -7.69 7.60
CA ALA A 215 29.01 -8.02 8.55
C ALA A 215 30.03 -6.89 8.46
N SER A 216 30.05 -6.01 9.46
CA SER A 216 31.15 -5.08 9.67
C SER A 216 32.39 -5.91 9.93
N SER A 217 33.28 -5.93 8.94
CA SER A 217 34.68 -6.34 9.11
C SER A 217 35.40 -5.36 10.02
#